data_93a0bcecd7bae3e02adb4363dbb26bcb
#
_entry.id   93a0bcecd7bae3e02adb4363dbb26bcb
#
_cell.length_a   1.000
_cell.length_b   1.000
_cell.length_c   1.000
_cell.angle_alpha   90.00
_cell.angle_beta   90.00
_cell.angle_gamma   90.00
#
_symmetry.space_group_name_H-M   'P 1'
#
loop_
_entity.id
_entity.type
_entity.pdbx_description
1 polymer ?
#
loop_
_entity_poly.entity_id
_entity_poly.type
_entity_poly.pdbx_seq_one_letter_code
_entity_poly.pdbx_strand_id
1 'polypeptide(L)' 'MLMEVTCRCGWRIRGSEAEVIFAVQEHGRTAHGQELTIDEVRAVWRVVDDPATPGG' A
#
# COMPACT_ATOMS: atom_id res chain seq x y z
N MET A 1 9.40 1.07 9.22
CA MET A 1 9.13 0.02 8.24
C MET A 1 8.37 0.59 7.07
N LEU A 2 8.78 0.24 5.88
CA LEU A 2 8.10 0.67 4.69
C LEU A 2 7.12 -0.40 4.23
N MET A 3 5.97 0.04 3.80
CA MET A 3 4.97 -0.83 3.21
C MET A 3 4.84 -0.49 1.73
N GLU A 4 4.48 -1.47 0.94
CA GLU A 4 4.28 -1.27 -0.48
C GLU A 4 3.00 -1.96 -0.92
N VAL A 5 2.25 -1.30 -1.79
CA VAL A 5 1.06 -1.89 -2.39
C VAL A 5 1.14 -1.66 -3.90
N THR A 6 0.83 -2.69 -4.65
CA THR A 6 0.76 -2.63 -6.11
C THR A 6 -0.67 -2.97 -6.52
N CYS A 7 -1.28 -2.07 -7.28
CA CYS A 7 -2.60 -2.32 -7.83
C CYS A 7 -2.46 -2.98 -9.20
N ARG A 8 -3.46 -3.80 -9.55
CA ARG A 8 -3.41 -4.48 -10.84
C ARG A 8 -3.51 -3.52 -12.03
N CYS A 9 -3.90 -2.28 -11.79
CA CYS A 9 -3.89 -1.27 -12.85
C CYS A 9 -2.51 -0.66 -13.08
N GLY A 10 -1.50 -1.11 -12.35
CA GLY A 10 -0.14 -0.61 -12.48
C GLY A 10 0.25 0.46 -11.48
N TRP A 11 -0.70 0.93 -10.70
CA TRP A 11 -0.42 1.94 -9.68
C TRP A 11 0.32 1.30 -8.50
N ARG A 12 1.29 2.02 -7.97
CA ARG A 12 2.07 1.55 -6.82
C ARG A 12 2.30 2.68 -5.84
N ILE A 13 2.41 2.30 -4.57
CA ILE A 13 2.78 3.25 -3.53
C ILE A 13 3.67 2.57 -2.50
N ARG A 14 4.59 3.34 -1.97
CA ARG A 14 5.49 2.90 -0.91
C ARG A 14 5.58 4.01 0.12
N GLY A 15 5.50 3.65 1.37
CA GLY A 15 5.59 4.61 2.46
C GLY A 15 5.29 3.98 3.80
N SER A 16 5.02 4.81 4.79
CA SER A 16 4.65 4.33 6.11
C SER A 16 3.28 3.64 6.04
N GLU A 17 2.95 2.88 7.08
CA GLU A 17 1.65 2.20 7.13
C GLU A 17 0.50 3.17 6.94
N ALA A 18 0.52 4.28 7.67
CA ALA A 18 -0.55 5.24 7.58
C ALA A 18 -0.67 5.85 6.18
N GLU A 19 0.46 6.15 5.57
CA GLU A 19 0.46 6.72 4.23
C GLU A 19 -0.08 5.74 3.20
N VAL A 20 0.34 4.48 3.32
CA VAL A 20 -0.10 3.45 2.38
C VAL A 20 -1.59 3.19 2.54
N ILE A 21 -2.07 3.08 3.77
CA ILE A 21 -3.49 2.86 4.00
C ILE A 21 -4.32 3.99 3.38
N PHE A 22 -3.94 5.23 3.67
CA PHE A 22 -4.68 6.38 3.15
C PHE A 22 -4.66 6.42 1.63
N ALA A 23 -3.48 6.22 1.05
CA ALA A 23 -3.32 6.31 -0.39
C ALA A 23 -4.07 5.19 -1.12
N VAL A 24 -4.04 3.98 -0.58
CA VAL A 24 -4.74 2.86 -1.20
C VAL A 24 -6.25 3.07 -1.11
N GLN A 25 -6.74 3.53 0.02
CA GLN A 25 -8.17 3.81 0.17
C GLN A 25 -8.61 4.88 -0.82
N GLU A 26 -7.83 5.93 -0.97
CA GLU A 26 -8.16 6.99 -1.89
C GLU A 26 -8.07 6.53 -3.34
N HIS A 27 -7.03 5.76 -3.67
CA HIS A 27 -6.90 5.21 -5.01
C HIS A 27 -8.08 4.30 -5.36
N GLY A 28 -8.47 3.43 -4.45
CA GLY A 28 -9.61 2.54 -4.70
C GLY A 28 -10.89 3.32 -4.95
N ARG A 29 -11.10 4.39 -4.20
CA ARG A 29 -12.30 5.20 -4.36
C ARG A 29 -12.30 5.98 -5.66
N THR A 30 -11.19 6.60 -6.01
CA THR A 30 -11.12 7.48 -7.18
C THR A 30 -10.91 6.73 -8.48
N ALA A 31 -10.11 5.67 -8.47
CA ALA A 31 -9.79 4.94 -9.69
C ALA A 31 -10.72 3.78 -9.95
N HIS A 32 -11.22 3.14 -8.91
CA HIS A 32 -12.03 1.92 -9.05
C HIS A 32 -13.43 2.04 -8.47
N GLY A 33 -13.76 3.18 -7.87
CA GLY A 33 -15.07 3.38 -7.28
C GLY A 33 -15.38 2.45 -6.12
N GLN A 34 -14.37 1.98 -5.43
CA GLN A 34 -14.52 1.06 -4.32
C GLN A 34 -14.02 1.66 -3.01
N GLU A 35 -14.74 1.35 -1.94
CA GLU A 35 -14.25 1.71 -0.62
C GLU A 35 -13.52 0.52 -0.03
N LEU A 36 -12.23 0.71 0.23
CA LEU A 36 -11.41 -0.34 0.81
C LEU A 36 -11.29 -0.11 2.31
N THR A 37 -11.46 -1.18 3.07
CA THR A 37 -11.27 -1.11 4.51
C THR A 37 -9.79 -1.24 4.85
N ILE A 38 -9.44 -0.86 6.07
CA ILE A 38 -8.06 -1.03 6.54
C ILE A 38 -7.66 -2.50 6.47
N ASP A 39 -8.57 -3.41 6.80
CA ASP A 39 -8.27 -4.84 6.74
C ASP A 39 -7.96 -5.28 5.32
N GLU A 40 -8.69 -4.75 4.34
CA GLU A 40 -8.42 -5.09 2.94
C GLU A 40 -7.06 -4.58 2.49
N VAL A 41 -6.69 -3.38 2.92
CA VAL A 41 -5.36 -2.84 2.61
C VAL A 41 -4.28 -3.71 3.23
N ARG A 42 -4.47 -4.11 4.47
CA ARG A 42 -3.48 -4.94 5.16
C ARG A 42 -3.35 -6.32 4.54
N ALA A 43 -4.38 -6.78 3.87
CA ALA A 43 -4.33 -8.07 3.20
C ALA A 43 -3.48 -8.04 1.92
N VAL A 44 -3.31 -6.86 1.34
CA VAL A 44 -2.60 -6.73 0.06
C VAL A 44 -1.25 -6.01 0.18
N TRP A 45 -0.99 -5.37 1.29
CA TRP A 45 0.27 -4.65 1.42
C TRP A 45 1.43 -5.60 1.71
N ARG A 46 2.64 -5.14 1.42
CA ARG A 46 3.85 -5.92 1.65
C ARG A 46 4.81 -5.08 2.45
N VAL A 47 5.51 -5.73 3.36
CA VAL A 47 6.58 -5.06 4.10
C VAL A 47 7.80 -5.02 3.19
N VAL A 48 8.33 -3.83 2.99
CA VAL A 48 9.51 -3.64 2.14
C VAL A 48 10.66 -3.23 3.04
N ASP A 49 11.74 -3.99 3.01
CA ASP A 49 12.92 -3.66 3.78
C ASP A 49 13.59 -2.43 3.21
N ASP A 50 14.09 -1.60 4.13
CA ASP A 50 14.87 -0.46 3.73
C ASP A 50 16.11 -0.95 2.98
N PRO A 51 16.36 -0.44 1.77
CA PRO A 51 17.55 -0.86 1.02
C PRO A 51 18.86 -0.59 1.74
N ALA A 52 18.86 0.33 2.71
CA ALA A 52 20.05 0.59 3.51
C ALA A 52 20.25 -0.47 4.59
N THR A 53 19.24 -1.29 4.85
CA THR A 53 19.34 -2.35 5.84
C THR A 53 19.33 -3.66 5.10
N PRO A 54 20.47 -4.33 4.97
CA PRO A 54 20.52 -5.61 4.30
C PRO A 54 19.52 -6.53 4.96
N GLY A 55 18.59 -6.94 4.20
CA GLY A 55 17.50 -7.76 4.67
C GLY A 55 18.06 -8.93 5.42
N GLY A 56 17.90 -8.90 6.67
CA GLY A 56 18.51 -9.87 7.54
C GLY A 56 18.38 -11.26 7.00
#